data_7be2209bd85350d8592d402cb155f371
#
_entry.id   7be2209bd85350d8592d402cb155f371
#
_cell.length_a   1.000
_cell.length_b   1.000
_cell.length_c   1.000
_cell.angle_alpha   90.00
_cell.angle_beta   90.00
_cell.angle_gamma   90.00
#
_symmetry.space_group_name_H-M   'P 1'
#
loop_
_entity.id
_entity.type
_entity.pdbx_description
1 polymer ?
#
loop_
_entity_poly.entity_id
_entity_poly.type
_entity_poly.pdbx_seq_one_letter_code
_entity_poly.pdbx_strand_id
1 'polypeptide(L)'
;LHWIMRAVLGWRITIEDRGHVAESAPAILMVAHKSNLDIIVYGGLYPKHAVVIGKKEVAKIPVFGWFFRATGNILIDRKDLQSAIASITAAAARVREKRISVWVFPEGHRNDSPTLLPFKKGAFHLALAAQVPIVPIVCSQLDGVVDGHRLLIYPGRIRIRVLPAIPTEGLGEADLEPLMETVRGRMQAAQDQLASEAG
;
A
#
# COMPACT_ATOMS: atom_id res chain seq x y z
N LEU A 1 8.22 12.91 -11.52
CA LEU A 1 7.60 13.68 -10.45
C LEU A 1 8.25 13.40 -9.09
N HIS A 2 8.28 12.14 -8.63
CA HIS A 2 8.87 11.74 -7.34
C HIS A 2 10.27 12.34 -7.09
N TRP A 3 11.22 12.17 -8.02
CA TRP A 3 12.59 12.65 -7.89
C TRP A 3 12.70 14.18 -7.76
N ILE A 4 11.90 14.91 -8.54
CA ILE A 4 11.84 16.37 -8.48
C ILE A 4 11.26 16.81 -7.15
N MET A 5 10.12 16.26 -6.76
CA MET A 5 9.42 16.65 -5.52
C MET A 5 10.26 16.36 -4.27
N ARG A 6 10.92 15.18 -4.18
CA ARG A 6 11.80 14.89 -3.05
C ARG A 6 12.98 15.86 -2.95
N ALA A 7 13.54 16.28 -4.09
CA ALA A 7 14.63 17.25 -4.10
C ALA A 7 14.16 18.64 -3.64
N VAL A 8 13.00 19.11 -4.14
CA VAL A 8 12.38 20.38 -3.74
C VAL A 8 12.04 20.39 -2.25
N LEU A 9 11.53 19.27 -1.71
CA LEU A 9 11.17 19.14 -0.31
C LEU A 9 12.38 18.86 0.61
N GLY A 10 13.56 18.65 0.06
CA GLY A 10 14.77 18.30 0.82
C GLY A 10 14.70 16.92 1.49
N TRP A 11 13.89 15.99 0.96
CA TRP A 11 13.73 14.65 1.52
C TRP A 11 14.80 13.68 1.04
N ARG A 12 15.44 13.01 2.00
CA ARG A 12 16.34 11.88 1.75
C ARG A 12 15.59 10.58 2.02
N ILE A 13 15.12 9.93 0.95
CA ILE A 13 14.33 8.69 1.05
C ILE A 13 15.26 7.51 0.80
N THR A 14 15.39 6.64 1.80
CA THR A 14 16.12 5.37 1.73
C THR A 14 15.11 4.23 1.63
N ILE A 15 15.31 3.31 0.69
CA ILE A 15 14.46 2.13 0.49
C ILE A 15 15.30 0.89 0.77
N GLU A 16 14.96 0.19 1.84
CA GLU A 16 15.58 -1.05 2.29
C GLU A 16 14.85 -2.24 1.65
N ASP A 17 15.62 -3.24 1.24
CA ASP A 17 15.14 -4.52 0.70
C ASP A 17 14.16 -4.41 -0.47
N ARG A 18 14.35 -3.37 -1.32
CA ARG A 18 13.46 -3.11 -2.46
C ARG A 18 13.34 -4.27 -3.46
N GLY A 19 14.30 -5.20 -3.44
CA GLY A 19 14.33 -6.40 -4.28
C GLY A 19 13.07 -7.25 -4.10
N HIS A 20 12.55 -7.36 -2.88
CA HIS A 20 11.37 -8.15 -2.57
C HIS A 20 10.13 -7.78 -3.42
N VAL A 21 9.99 -6.52 -3.85
CA VAL A 21 8.89 -6.09 -4.74
C VAL A 21 8.99 -6.75 -6.12
N ALA A 22 10.20 -6.79 -6.69
CA ALA A 22 10.41 -7.34 -8.03
C ALA A 22 10.40 -8.87 -8.03
N GLU A 23 11.03 -9.47 -7.01
CA GLU A 23 11.15 -10.93 -6.85
C GLU A 23 9.80 -11.61 -6.62
N SER A 24 8.87 -10.89 -5.97
CA SER A 24 7.54 -11.41 -5.63
C SER A 24 6.46 -11.10 -6.64
N ALA A 25 6.76 -10.40 -7.74
CA ALA A 25 5.75 -9.98 -8.71
C ALA A 25 5.19 -11.13 -9.55
N PRO A 26 3.86 -11.22 -9.77
CA PRO A 26 2.82 -10.31 -9.28
C PRO A 26 2.49 -10.50 -7.79
N ALA A 27 2.23 -9.41 -7.08
CA ALA A 27 1.98 -9.44 -5.63
C ALA A 27 0.94 -8.38 -5.20
N ILE A 28 0.37 -8.57 -4.01
CA ILE A 28 -0.39 -7.53 -3.32
C ILE A 28 0.58 -6.75 -2.42
N LEU A 29 0.90 -5.52 -2.82
CA LEU A 29 1.80 -4.63 -2.09
C LEU A 29 0.98 -3.89 -1.02
N MET A 30 1.08 -4.33 0.23
CA MET A 30 0.35 -3.76 1.36
C MET A 30 1.21 -2.71 2.05
N VAL A 31 0.79 -1.45 1.95
CA VAL A 31 1.60 -0.30 2.32
C VAL A 31 0.96 0.48 3.47
N ALA A 32 1.73 0.83 4.49
CA ALA A 32 1.28 1.70 5.57
C ALA A 32 0.93 3.10 5.02
N HIS A 33 -0.25 3.63 5.41
CA HIS A 33 -0.78 4.89 4.89
C HIS A 33 -0.58 6.02 5.89
N LYS A 34 0.49 6.80 5.75
CA LYS A 34 0.87 7.83 6.72
C LYS A 34 0.39 9.24 6.34
N SER A 35 0.40 9.58 5.04
CA SER A 35 0.17 10.96 4.62
C SER A 35 -0.49 11.06 3.24
N ASN A 36 -1.03 12.25 2.92
CA ASN A 36 -1.39 12.61 1.55
C ASN A 36 -0.17 12.64 0.61
N LEU A 37 1.02 12.74 1.17
CA LEU A 37 2.28 12.81 0.43
C LEU A 37 2.88 11.43 0.15
N ASP A 38 2.19 10.35 0.50
CA ASP A 38 2.65 8.97 0.27
C ASP A 38 2.97 8.69 -1.20
N ILE A 39 2.30 9.37 -2.13
CA ILE A 39 2.64 9.29 -3.56
C ILE A 39 4.07 9.78 -3.85
N ILE A 40 4.56 10.74 -3.07
CA ILE A 40 5.95 11.23 -3.16
C ILE A 40 6.87 10.30 -2.37
N VAL A 41 6.47 9.91 -1.17
CA VAL A 41 7.25 9.02 -0.29
C VAL A 41 7.57 7.71 -1.01
N TYR A 42 6.55 7.02 -1.50
CA TYR A 42 6.71 5.70 -2.12
C TYR A 42 6.94 5.71 -3.63
N GLY A 43 6.91 6.88 -4.28
CA GLY A 43 6.98 6.99 -5.74
C GLY A 43 8.21 6.37 -6.38
N GLY A 44 9.33 6.25 -5.63
CA GLY A 44 10.54 5.56 -6.08
C GLY A 44 10.49 4.04 -6.00
N LEU A 45 9.47 3.50 -5.30
CA LEU A 45 9.27 2.06 -5.10
C LEU A 45 8.16 1.49 -5.99
N TYR A 46 7.25 2.34 -6.49
CA TYR A 46 6.09 1.91 -7.26
C TYR A 46 6.49 1.15 -8.53
N PRO A 47 6.07 -0.14 -8.71
CA PRO A 47 6.50 -0.93 -9.85
C PRO A 47 5.81 -0.51 -11.16
N LYS A 48 6.46 -0.75 -12.30
CA LYS A 48 5.94 -0.39 -13.62
C LYS A 48 4.61 -1.09 -13.95
N HIS A 49 4.45 -2.34 -13.52
CA HIS A 49 3.26 -3.15 -13.76
C HIS A 49 2.44 -3.30 -12.48
N ALA A 50 1.99 -2.17 -11.94
CA ALA A 50 1.12 -2.15 -10.77
C ALA A 50 -0.08 -1.24 -10.99
N VAL A 51 -1.17 -1.54 -10.28
CA VAL A 51 -2.38 -0.72 -10.20
C VAL A 51 -2.71 -0.44 -8.74
N VAL A 52 -3.39 0.66 -8.49
CA VAL A 52 -3.83 1.06 -7.14
C VAL A 52 -5.27 0.65 -6.93
N ILE A 53 -5.59 0.18 -5.72
CA ILE A 53 -7.00 0.06 -5.29
C ILE A 53 -7.44 1.38 -4.66
N GLY A 54 -8.49 1.95 -5.20
CA GLY A 54 -9.15 3.15 -4.70
C GLY A 54 -10.62 2.95 -4.37
N LYS A 55 -11.18 3.88 -3.60
CA LYS A 55 -12.63 3.95 -3.36
C LYS A 55 -13.36 4.40 -4.63
N LYS A 56 -14.58 3.90 -4.87
CA LYS A 56 -15.41 4.29 -6.02
C LYS A 56 -15.62 5.81 -6.11
N GLU A 57 -15.69 6.49 -4.97
CA GLU A 57 -15.85 7.93 -4.88
C GLU A 57 -14.68 8.70 -5.53
N VAL A 58 -13.48 8.12 -5.58
CA VAL A 58 -12.32 8.71 -6.26
C VAL A 58 -12.61 8.99 -7.73
N ALA A 59 -13.45 8.17 -8.36
CA ALA A 59 -13.87 8.33 -9.75
C ALA A 59 -14.69 9.61 -10.00
N LYS A 60 -15.25 10.22 -8.95
CA LYS A 60 -16.06 11.44 -9.03
C LYS A 60 -15.23 12.73 -8.99
N ILE A 61 -13.94 12.62 -8.60
CA ILE A 61 -13.04 13.79 -8.54
C ILE A 61 -12.72 14.21 -9.98
N PRO A 62 -13.02 15.45 -10.38
CA PRO A 62 -12.72 15.94 -11.72
C PRO A 62 -11.24 15.75 -12.06
N VAL A 63 -10.93 15.44 -13.31
CA VAL A 63 -9.60 15.16 -13.86
C VAL A 63 -8.93 13.94 -13.20
N PHE A 64 -8.83 13.91 -11.87
CA PHE A 64 -8.19 12.80 -11.14
C PHE A 64 -8.94 11.47 -11.32
N GLY A 65 -10.27 11.48 -11.23
CA GLY A 65 -11.08 10.28 -11.42
C GLY A 65 -10.98 9.72 -12.84
N TRP A 66 -10.92 10.58 -13.84
CA TRP A 66 -10.65 10.16 -15.22
C TRP A 66 -9.27 9.55 -15.36
N PHE A 67 -8.23 10.23 -14.87
CA PHE A 67 -6.85 9.73 -14.86
C PHE A 67 -6.75 8.39 -14.15
N PHE A 68 -7.36 8.27 -12.95
CA PHE A 68 -7.34 7.06 -12.16
C PHE A 68 -7.93 5.85 -12.90
N ARG A 69 -9.00 6.05 -13.67
CA ARG A 69 -9.59 5.01 -14.53
C ARG A 69 -8.73 4.71 -15.75
N ALA A 70 -8.25 5.74 -16.44
CA ALA A 70 -7.44 5.61 -17.66
C ALA A 70 -6.13 4.84 -17.41
N THR A 71 -5.56 4.97 -16.21
CA THR A 71 -4.37 4.22 -15.78
C THR A 71 -4.68 2.79 -15.33
N GLY A 72 -5.94 2.34 -15.45
CA GLY A 72 -6.35 0.98 -15.18
C GLY A 72 -6.44 0.60 -13.70
N ASN A 73 -6.50 1.57 -12.81
CA ASN A 73 -6.65 1.34 -11.38
C ASN A 73 -8.00 0.69 -11.05
N ILE A 74 -8.05 -0.01 -9.91
CA ILE A 74 -9.22 -0.76 -9.46
C ILE A 74 -10.04 0.09 -8.50
N LEU A 75 -11.33 0.25 -8.80
CA LEU A 75 -12.27 0.96 -7.95
C LEU A 75 -13.19 -0.04 -7.24
N ILE A 76 -13.27 0.03 -5.92
CA ILE A 76 -14.11 -0.83 -5.10
C ILE A 76 -15.24 -0.02 -4.47
N ASP A 77 -16.48 -0.50 -4.66
CA ASP A 77 -17.63 -0.03 -3.90
C ASP A 77 -17.67 -0.77 -2.56
N ARG A 78 -17.40 -0.04 -1.48
CA ARG A 78 -17.35 -0.60 -0.12
C ARG A 78 -18.71 -0.58 0.59
N LYS A 79 -19.72 0.00 -0.03
CA LYS A 79 -21.05 0.12 0.56
C LYS A 79 -21.97 -1.05 0.19
N ASP A 80 -21.67 -1.71 -0.91
CA ASP A 80 -22.41 -2.88 -1.39
C ASP A 80 -21.50 -4.11 -1.40
N LEU A 81 -21.83 -5.09 -0.56
CA LEU A 81 -21.05 -6.31 -0.39
C LEU A 81 -20.96 -7.13 -1.69
N GLN A 82 -22.07 -7.28 -2.41
CA GLN A 82 -22.10 -8.06 -3.66
C GLN A 82 -21.22 -7.41 -4.73
N SER A 83 -21.30 -6.09 -4.88
CA SER A 83 -20.46 -5.32 -5.78
C SER A 83 -18.99 -5.39 -5.38
N ALA A 84 -18.70 -5.39 -4.07
CA ALA A 84 -17.32 -5.52 -3.57
C ALA A 84 -16.75 -6.91 -3.90
N ILE A 85 -17.51 -7.99 -3.69
CA ILE A 85 -17.09 -9.36 -4.03
C ILE A 85 -16.83 -9.48 -5.53
N ALA A 86 -17.77 -9.03 -6.37
CA ALA A 86 -17.61 -9.06 -7.82
C ALA A 86 -16.37 -8.28 -8.28
N SER A 87 -16.11 -7.11 -7.69
CA SER A 87 -14.95 -6.29 -7.97
C SER A 87 -13.64 -7.00 -7.58
N ILE A 88 -13.61 -7.68 -6.44
CA ILE A 88 -12.45 -8.46 -5.97
C ILE A 88 -12.18 -9.64 -6.91
N THR A 89 -13.23 -10.38 -7.31
CA THR A 89 -13.10 -11.51 -8.23
C THR A 89 -12.56 -11.08 -9.59
N ALA A 90 -13.10 -9.99 -10.15
CA ALA A 90 -12.61 -9.42 -11.41
C ALA A 90 -11.16 -8.92 -11.29
N ALA A 91 -10.82 -8.32 -10.16
CA ALA A 91 -9.45 -7.87 -9.87
C ALA A 91 -8.48 -9.05 -9.77
N ALA A 92 -8.87 -10.14 -9.11
CA ALA A 92 -8.05 -11.35 -8.97
C ALA A 92 -7.77 -12.00 -10.34
N ALA A 93 -8.76 -12.13 -11.19
CA ALA A 93 -8.58 -12.60 -12.57
C ALA A 93 -7.57 -11.73 -13.32
N ARG A 94 -7.74 -10.41 -13.23
CA ARG A 94 -6.85 -9.45 -13.88
C ARG A 94 -5.40 -9.50 -13.37
N VAL A 95 -5.22 -9.68 -12.06
CA VAL A 95 -3.88 -9.86 -11.44
C VAL A 95 -3.17 -11.07 -12.05
N ARG A 96 -3.86 -12.20 -12.15
CA ARG A 96 -3.31 -13.44 -12.71
C ARG A 96 -3.01 -13.31 -14.22
N GLU A 97 -4.00 -12.89 -15.00
CA GLU A 97 -3.92 -12.87 -16.47
C GLU A 97 -2.89 -11.86 -16.98
N LYS A 98 -2.87 -10.67 -16.39
CA LYS A 98 -1.97 -9.58 -16.81
C LYS A 98 -0.66 -9.53 -16.02
N ARG A 99 -0.48 -10.42 -15.03
CA ARG A 99 0.69 -10.45 -14.15
C ARG A 99 1.01 -9.07 -13.56
N ILE A 100 -0.01 -8.36 -13.10
CA ILE A 100 0.12 -7.04 -12.49
C ILE A 100 0.10 -7.14 -10.96
N SER A 101 0.92 -6.34 -10.29
CA SER A 101 0.86 -6.17 -8.84
C SER A 101 -0.23 -5.16 -8.46
N VAL A 102 -0.72 -5.26 -7.24
CA VAL A 102 -1.74 -4.34 -6.71
C VAL A 102 -1.19 -3.60 -5.51
N TRP A 103 -1.17 -2.28 -5.60
CA TRP A 103 -0.81 -1.40 -4.51
C TRP A 103 -2.04 -1.05 -3.69
N VAL A 104 -2.00 -1.31 -2.40
CA VAL A 104 -3.14 -1.09 -1.51
C VAL A 104 -2.69 -0.59 -0.13
N PHE A 105 -3.49 0.29 0.45
CA PHE A 105 -3.37 0.72 1.83
C PHE A 105 -4.38 -0.07 2.68
N PRO A 106 -3.95 -1.09 3.43
CA PRO A 106 -4.86 -2.03 4.09
C PRO A 106 -5.66 -1.38 5.23
N GLU A 107 -5.15 -0.32 5.84
CA GLU A 107 -5.84 0.47 6.86
C GLU A 107 -7.09 1.18 6.31
N GLY A 108 -7.09 1.51 5.04
CA GLY A 108 -8.19 2.18 4.35
C GLY A 108 -8.33 3.68 4.65
N HIS A 109 -7.59 4.20 5.61
CA HIS A 109 -7.47 5.61 5.99
C HIS A 109 -6.02 5.93 6.31
N ARG A 110 -5.66 7.22 6.24
CA ARG A 110 -4.35 7.71 6.69
C ARG A 110 -4.27 7.62 8.20
N ASN A 111 -3.08 7.32 8.68
CA ASN A 111 -2.80 7.12 10.08
C ASN A 111 -1.37 7.60 10.39
N ASP A 112 -1.25 8.73 11.03
CA ASP A 112 0.01 9.31 11.50
C ASP A 112 0.48 8.74 12.86
N SER A 113 -0.36 7.93 13.51
CA SER A 113 -0.01 7.22 14.75
C SER A 113 1.13 6.19 14.54
N PRO A 114 1.96 5.93 15.55
CA PRO A 114 2.92 4.83 15.52
C PRO A 114 2.26 3.44 15.43
N THR A 115 0.99 3.32 15.89
CA THR A 115 0.27 2.04 15.85
C THR A 115 -0.59 1.94 14.59
N LEU A 116 -0.45 0.84 13.85
CA LEU A 116 -1.25 0.57 12.66
C LEU A 116 -2.73 0.35 13.00
N LEU A 117 -3.62 0.94 12.23
CA LEU A 117 -5.06 0.71 12.35
C LEU A 117 -5.41 -0.75 12.00
N PRO A 118 -6.59 -1.23 12.42
CA PRO A 118 -7.11 -2.52 11.97
C PRO A 118 -7.21 -2.57 10.44
N PHE A 119 -6.73 -3.66 9.85
CA PHE A 119 -6.73 -3.82 8.40
C PHE A 119 -8.12 -4.19 7.86
N LYS A 120 -8.41 -3.76 6.64
CA LYS A 120 -9.65 -4.09 5.92
C LYS A 120 -9.47 -5.41 5.17
N LYS A 121 -10.45 -6.30 5.23
CA LYS A 121 -10.42 -7.65 4.64
C LYS A 121 -10.23 -7.68 3.12
N GLY A 122 -10.71 -6.66 2.40
CA GLY A 122 -10.77 -6.66 0.93
C GLY A 122 -9.45 -6.94 0.20
N ALA A 123 -8.32 -6.42 0.72
CA ALA A 123 -7.01 -6.68 0.12
C ALA A 123 -6.55 -8.13 0.35
N PHE A 124 -6.94 -8.73 1.46
CA PHE A 124 -6.63 -10.13 1.79
C PHE A 124 -7.50 -11.08 0.96
N HIS A 125 -8.80 -10.83 0.83
CA HIS A 125 -9.65 -11.58 -0.11
C HIS A 125 -9.10 -11.55 -1.54
N LEU A 126 -8.56 -10.38 -1.97
CA LEU A 126 -7.92 -10.30 -3.28
C LEU A 126 -6.67 -11.17 -3.37
N ALA A 127 -5.81 -11.17 -2.35
CA ALA A 127 -4.60 -11.99 -2.32
C ALA A 127 -4.94 -13.49 -2.36
N LEU A 128 -5.90 -13.93 -1.55
CA LEU A 128 -6.38 -15.31 -1.51
C LEU A 128 -7.04 -15.71 -2.84
N ALA A 129 -7.91 -14.88 -3.41
CA ALA A 129 -8.57 -15.16 -4.68
C ALA A 129 -7.58 -15.18 -5.87
N ALA A 130 -6.55 -14.34 -5.84
CA ALA A 130 -5.52 -14.29 -6.87
C ALA A 130 -4.40 -15.33 -6.66
N GLN A 131 -4.28 -15.91 -5.45
CA GLN A 131 -3.19 -16.82 -5.06
C GLN A 131 -1.81 -16.20 -5.35
N VAL A 132 -1.64 -14.92 -5.01
CA VAL A 132 -0.37 -14.20 -5.17
C VAL A 132 0.13 -13.70 -3.82
N PRO A 133 1.45 -13.64 -3.60
CA PRO A 133 2.00 -13.27 -2.29
C PRO A 133 1.63 -11.84 -1.89
N ILE A 134 1.64 -11.60 -0.58
CA ILE A 134 1.54 -10.28 0.01
C ILE A 134 2.95 -9.78 0.32
N VAL A 135 3.30 -8.58 -0.15
CA VAL A 135 4.54 -7.89 0.20
C VAL A 135 4.21 -6.71 1.12
N PRO A 136 4.51 -6.81 2.41
CA PRO A 136 4.26 -5.71 3.34
C PRO A 136 5.33 -4.62 3.20
N ILE A 137 4.92 -3.35 3.29
CA ILE A 137 5.79 -2.19 3.14
C ILE A 137 5.44 -1.17 4.22
N VAL A 138 6.44 -0.73 4.96
CA VAL A 138 6.30 0.29 6.00
C VAL A 138 7.25 1.46 5.76
N CYS A 139 6.97 2.61 6.35
CA CYS A 139 7.90 3.71 6.41
C CYS A 139 8.05 4.23 7.84
N SER A 140 9.16 4.93 8.09
CA SER A 140 9.35 5.69 9.32
C SER A 140 8.22 6.69 9.54
N GLN A 141 8.03 7.12 10.78
CA GLN A 141 7.09 8.21 11.08
C GLN A 141 7.45 9.46 10.27
N LEU A 142 6.44 10.21 9.88
CA LEU A 142 6.59 11.41 9.05
C LEU A 142 6.43 12.72 9.84
N ASP A 143 6.15 12.67 11.13
CA ASP A 143 5.94 13.82 12.03
C ASP A 143 7.11 14.80 12.05
N GLY A 144 8.34 14.32 11.85
CA GLY A 144 9.53 15.17 11.71
C GLY A 144 9.69 15.86 10.34
N VAL A 145 8.90 15.46 9.32
CA VAL A 145 9.02 15.99 7.95
C VAL A 145 7.69 16.49 7.38
N VAL A 146 6.56 16.13 7.99
CA VAL A 146 5.21 16.56 7.59
C VAL A 146 4.40 16.92 8.82
N ASP A 147 4.06 18.21 8.98
CA ASP A 147 3.05 18.66 9.94
C ASP A 147 1.71 18.78 9.21
N GLY A 148 0.88 17.74 9.32
CA GLY A 148 -0.42 17.69 8.67
C GLY A 148 -1.44 18.71 9.22
N HIS A 149 -1.27 19.17 10.46
CA HIS A 149 -2.16 20.16 11.09
C HIS A 149 -1.86 21.58 10.62
N ARG A 150 -0.56 21.91 10.50
CA ARG A 150 -0.10 23.23 10.05
C ARG A 150 0.11 23.32 8.55
N LEU A 151 -0.02 22.20 7.82
CA LEU A 151 0.29 22.08 6.39
C LEU A 151 1.74 22.50 6.06
N LEU A 152 2.66 22.20 6.98
CA LEU A 152 4.07 22.49 6.80
C LEU A 152 4.86 21.23 6.45
N ILE A 153 5.88 21.43 5.63
CA ILE A 153 6.78 20.35 5.21
C ILE A 153 8.21 20.79 5.52
N TYR A 154 8.97 19.88 6.11
CA TYR A 154 10.35 20.13 6.50
C TYR A 154 11.30 19.18 5.75
N PRO A 155 12.53 19.60 5.43
CA PRO A 155 13.57 18.69 4.96
C PRO A 155 13.85 17.61 6.00
N GLY A 156 14.15 16.39 5.53
CA GLY A 156 14.45 15.32 6.47
C GLY A 156 14.70 13.97 5.83
N ARG A 157 14.80 12.94 6.67
CA ARG A 157 15.08 11.57 6.27
C ARG A 157 13.81 10.75 6.40
N ILE A 158 13.51 9.94 5.38
CA ILE A 158 12.41 8.98 5.37
C ILE A 158 13.01 7.63 5.02
N ARG A 159 12.71 6.62 5.83
CA ARG A 159 13.12 5.24 5.56
C ARG A 159 11.89 4.43 5.19
N ILE A 160 12.03 3.65 4.14
CA ILE A 160 11.01 2.68 3.69
C ILE A 160 11.65 1.32 3.82
N ARG A 161 10.93 0.37 4.43
CA ARG A 161 11.36 -1.03 4.52
C ARG A 161 10.35 -1.92 3.83
N VAL A 162 10.84 -2.74 2.90
CA VAL A 162 10.06 -3.74 2.20
C VAL A 162 10.32 -5.08 2.89
N LEU A 163 9.27 -5.68 3.45
CA LEU A 163 9.39 -6.93 4.17
C LEU A 163 9.38 -8.13 3.20
N PRO A 164 9.90 -9.29 3.62
CA PRO A 164 9.79 -10.53 2.86
C PRO A 164 8.33 -10.84 2.55
N ALA A 165 8.10 -11.38 1.35
CA ALA A 165 6.78 -11.76 0.90
C ALA A 165 6.18 -12.86 1.78
N ILE A 166 4.87 -12.77 1.98
CA ILE A 166 4.07 -13.77 2.70
C ILE A 166 3.28 -14.54 1.63
N PRO A 167 3.53 -15.84 1.45
CA PRO A 167 2.83 -16.64 0.45
C PRO A 167 1.36 -16.80 0.81
N THR A 168 0.52 -16.90 -0.22
CA THR A 168 -0.93 -17.16 -0.08
C THR A 168 -1.36 -18.38 -0.89
N GLU A 169 -0.43 -19.03 -1.57
CA GLU A 169 -0.71 -20.24 -2.36
C GLU A 169 -1.24 -21.34 -1.45
N GLY A 170 -2.36 -21.94 -1.84
CA GLY A 170 -3.05 -22.98 -1.07
C GLY A 170 -3.88 -22.48 0.11
N LEU A 171 -3.80 -21.18 0.47
CA LEU A 171 -4.63 -20.60 1.53
C LEU A 171 -6.04 -20.30 1.01
N GLY A 172 -7.03 -20.44 1.91
CA GLY A 172 -8.45 -20.20 1.65
C GLY A 172 -9.08 -19.22 2.65
N GLU A 173 -10.40 -19.17 2.63
CA GLU A 173 -11.17 -18.25 3.50
C GLU A 173 -10.93 -18.50 5.00
N ALA A 174 -10.70 -19.77 5.39
CA ALA A 174 -10.41 -20.12 6.79
C ALA A 174 -9.10 -19.50 7.29
N ASP A 175 -8.17 -19.18 6.38
CA ASP A 175 -6.85 -18.63 6.72
C ASP A 175 -6.86 -17.09 6.75
N LEU A 176 -8.00 -16.45 6.43
CA LEU A 176 -8.10 -15.00 6.29
C LEU A 176 -7.66 -14.24 7.55
N GLU A 177 -8.24 -14.55 8.70
CA GLU A 177 -7.94 -13.85 9.96
C GLU A 177 -6.49 -14.11 10.44
N PRO A 178 -5.98 -15.35 10.46
CA PRO A 178 -4.58 -15.62 10.76
C PRO A 178 -3.59 -14.89 9.83
N LEU A 179 -3.92 -14.82 8.52
CA LEU A 179 -3.11 -14.09 7.53
C LEU A 179 -3.10 -12.58 7.82
N MET A 180 -4.26 -12.01 8.14
CA MET A 180 -4.39 -10.60 8.49
C MET A 180 -3.57 -10.25 9.72
N GLU A 181 -3.65 -11.08 10.77
CA GLU A 181 -2.89 -10.88 12.00
C GLU A 181 -1.38 -11.00 11.75
N THR A 182 -0.95 -12.00 10.98
CA THR A 182 0.45 -12.19 10.59
C THR A 182 1.00 -10.98 9.84
N VAL A 183 0.29 -10.51 8.82
CA VAL A 183 0.74 -9.35 8.01
C VAL A 183 0.80 -8.10 8.86
N ARG A 184 -0.25 -7.83 9.66
CA ARG A 184 -0.31 -6.64 10.51
C ARG A 184 0.78 -6.69 11.59
N GLY A 185 0.99 -7.83 12.23
CA GLY A 185 2.03 -8.01 13.25
C GLY A 185 3.44 -7.77 12.70
N ARG A 186 3.75 -8.33 11.50
CA ARG A 186 5.05 -8.10 10.84
C ARG A 186 5.24 -6.62 10.47
N MET A 187 4.21 -5.96 9.94
CA MET A 187 4.28 -4.54 9.61
C MET A 187 4.47 -3.68 10.85
N GLN A 188 3.75 -3.95 11.95
CA GLN A 188 3.90 -3.23 13.21
C GLN A 188 5.30 -3.38 13.78
N ALA A 189 5.81 -4.61 13.87
CA ALA A 189 7.16 -4.87 14.37
C ALA A 189 8.24 -4.13 13.56
N ALA A 190 8.10 -4.12 12.23
CA ALA A 190 9.05 -3.40 11.36
C ALA A 190 8.94 -1.87 11.54
N GLN A 191 7.74 -1.34 11.78
CA GLN A 191 7.53 0.09 12.04
C GLN A 191 8.14 0.50 13.39
N ASP A 192 8.00 -0.34 14.43
CA ASP A 192 8.58 -0.12 15.74
C ASP A 192 10.12 -0.15 15.67
N GLN A 193 10.69 -1.06 14.88
CA GLN A 193 12.13 -1.10 14.61
C GLN A 193 12.62 0.18 13.91
N LEU A 194 11.91 0.64 12.86
CA LEU A 194 12.26 1.90 12.18
C LEU A 194 12.21 3.11 13.13
N ALA A 195 11.28 3.12 14.07
CA ALA A 195 11.20 4.18 15.09
C ALA A 195 12.37 4.12 16.07
N SER A 196 12.75 2.92 16.55
CA SER A 196 13.90 2.77 17.47
C SER A 196 15.25 3.10 16.81
N GLU A 197 15.40 2.87 15.52
CA GLU A 197 16.60 3.16 14.75
C GLU A 197 16.72 4.65 14.32
N ALA A 198 15.69 5.45 14.54
CA ALA A 198 15.67 6.88 14.20
C ALA A 198 16.12 7.79 15.35
N GLY A 199 16.15 7.27 16.59
CA GLY A 199 16.68 7.95 17.79
C GLY A 199 18.16 7.77 17.93
#